data_6de80876a34831ae3cbb76f4a601751a
#
_entry.id   6de80876a34831ae3cbb76f4a601751a
#
_cell.length_a   1.000
_cell.length_b   1.000
_cell.length_c   1.000
_cell.angle_alpha   90.00
_cell.angle_beta   90.00
_cell.angle_gamma   90.00
#
_symmetry.space_group_name_H-M   'P 1'
#
loop_
_entity.id
_entity.type
_entity.pdbx_description
1 polymer ?
#
loop_
_entity_poly.entity_id
_entity_poly.type
_entity_poly.pdbx_seq_one_letter_code
_entity_poly.pdbx_strand_id
1 'polypeptide(L)'
;MSYKYVLYEKKGRIAYVTINRPEVMNSISPPVSDELWEVWSEFKNDPDAWVAILTGAGDRAFSAGNDLKYQAEHASEPGAMTIKNPGGFGGTTANFECNKPIIAAVNGFAMGGGLEIALVCDIIIAADHARLGLPEPKVGLFAAAGGVHRLPRMIGLKRAMGMILTAKPVTAQQALEWGLVNEVVPMKDLMSTAEKWANQILECGPLSIRASKESVMKGLEMKVLDAMAAPFPAAMALWTSEDLIEGPLAFAQKRPPQWKGR
;
A
#
# COMPACT_ATOMS: atom_id res chain seq x y z
N MET A 1 -2.51 16.46 -13.45
CA MET A 1 -3.72 17.05 -12.82
C MET A 1 -3.31 17.68 -11.50
N SER A 2 -4.01 18.69 -11.02
CA SER A 2 -3.73 19.26 -9.69
C SER A 2 -4.70 18.63 -8.69
N TYR A 3 -4.20 17.80 -7.80
CA TYR A 3 -4.96 17.20 -6.71
C TYR A 3 -5.01 18.16 -5.52
N LYS A 4 -6.08 18.14 -4.74
CA LYS A 4 -6.28 19.04 -3.59
C LYS A 4 -5.72 18.45 -2.29
N TYR A 5 -5.90 17.15 -2.11
CA TYR A 5 -5.61 16.43 -0.87
C TYR A 5 -4.45 15.46 -0.98
N VAL A 6 -3.95 15.24 -2.19
CA VAL A 6 -2.87 14.30 -2.47
C VAL A 6 -1.79 14.98 -3.30
N LEU A 7 -0.54 14.76 -2.97
CA LEU A 7 0.57 15.12 -3.83
C LEU A 7 0.99 13.87 -4.61
N TYR A 8 1.12 14.02 -5.93
CA TYR A 8 1.60 12.98 -6.82
C TYR A 8 2.80 13.49 -7.61
N GLU A 9 3.93 12.86 -7.43
CA GLU A 9 5.16 13.17 -8.15
C GLU A 9 5.74 11.91 -8.75
N LYS A 10 6.40 12.02 -9.91
CA LYS A 10 7.16 10.92 -10.51
C LYS A 10 8.62 11.33 -10.68
N LYS A 11 9.55 10.52 -10.16
CA LYS A 11 10.99 10.69 -10.34
C LYS A 11 11.56 9.39 -10.94
N GLY A 12 11.94 9.43 -12.19
CA GLY A 12 12.33 8.23 -12.92
C GLY A 12 11.18 7.22 -13.01
N ARG A 13 11.39 6.02 -12.47
CA ARG A 13 10.40 4.94 -12.43
C ARG A 13 9.63 4.85 -11.11
N ILE A 14 9.89 5.76 -10.16
CA ILE A 14 9.24 5.79 -8.85
C ILE A 14 8.16 6.86 -8.84
N ALA A 15 6.94 6.47 -8.46
CA ALA A 15 5.84 7.37 -8.15
C ALA A 15 5.79 7.64 -6.64
N TYR A 16 5.67 8.90 -6.24
CA TYR A 16 5.51 9.32 -4.86
C TYR A 16 4.08 9.80 -4.66
N VAL A 17 3.38 9.17 -3.75
CA VAL A 17 2.01 9.52 -3.37
C VAL A 17 2.02 9.98 -1.91
N THR A 18 1.62 11.23 -1.67
CA THR A 18 1.58 11.77 -0.31
C THR A 18 0.17 12.23 0.05
N ILE A 19 -0.40 11.66 1.11
CA ILE A 19 -1.66 12.16 1.67
C ILE A 19 -1.35 13.50 2.33
N ASN A 20 -1.90 14.59 1.81
CA ASN A 20 -1.50 15.95 2.17
C ASN A 20 -2.60 16.72 2.94
N ARG A 21 -2.86 16.26 4.16
CA ARG A 21 -3.77 16.90 5.13
C ARG A 21 -3.17 16.85 6.54
N PRO A 22 -1.94 17.37 6.76
CA PRO A 22 -1.23 17.22 8.03
C PRO A 22 -1.96 17.90 9.21
N GLU A 23 -2.76 18.94 8.96
CA GLU A 23 -3.57 19.67 9.96
C GLU A 23 -4.64 18.78 10.63
N VAL A 24 -5.11 17.75 9.91
CA VAL A 24 -6.06 16.75 10.41
C VAL A 24 -5.45 15.34 10.46
N MET A 25 -4.14 15.25 10.66
CA MET A 25 -3.42 13.98 10.79
C MET A 25 -3.58 13.06 9.56
N ASN A 26 -3.68 13.65 8.37
CA ASN A 26 -3.88 12.93 7.12
C ASN A 26 -5.11 12.02 7.14
N SER A 27 -6.19 12.44 7.83
CA SER A 27 -7.46 11.72 7.86
C SER A 27 -8.14 11.72 6.48
N ILE A 28 -8.91 10.68 6.22
CA ILE A 28 -9.49 10.37 4.91
C ILE A 28 -11.00 10.46 4.97
N SER A 29 -11.57 11.39 4.22
CA SER A 29 -12.99 11.51 3.93
C SER A 29 -13.30 10.91 2.55
N PRO A 30 -14.58 10.73 2.17
CA PRO A 30 -14.94 10.24 0.84
C PRO A 30 -14.28 11.02 -0.31
N PRO A 31 -14.25 12.38 -0.33
CA PRO A 31 -13.53 13.11 -1.37
C PRO A 31 -12.04 12.81 -1.46
N VAL A 32 -11.36 12.56 -0.32
CA VAL A 32 -9.95 12.16 -0.30
C VAL A 32 -9.76 10.74 -0.86
N SER A 33 -10.69 9.83 -0.54
CA SER A 33 -10.67 8.47 -1.10
C SER A 33 -10.87 8.47 -2.61
N ASP A 34 -11.74 9.33 -3.12
CA ASP A 34 -12.00 9.45 -4.55
C ASP A 34 -10.77 10.05 -5.28
N GLU A 35 -10.12 11.06 -4.70
CA GLU A 35 -8.90 11.64 -5.27
C GLU A 35 -7.72 10.64 -5.23
N LEU A 36 -7.57 9.88 -4.15
CA LEU A 36 -6.59 8.79 -4.09
C LEU A 36 -6.85 7.73 -5.16
N TRP A 37 -8.11 7.40 -5.45
CA TRP A 37 -8.44 6.47 -6.54
C TRP A 37 -7.97 6.97 -7.90
N GLU A 38 -8.13 8.28 -8.18
CA GLU A 38 -7.65 8.89 -9.42
C GLU A 38 -6.12 8.78 -9.52
N VAL A 39 -5.41 9.11 -8.43
CA VAL A 39 -3.95 8.98 -8.34
C VAL A 39 -3.49 7.54 -8.56
N TRP A 40 -4.13 6.56 -7.92
CA TRP A 40 -3.81 5.15 -8.09
C TRP A 40 -4.12 4.65 -9.50
N SER A 41 -5.17 5.17 -10.12
CA SER A 41 -5.52 4.86 -11.52
C SER A 41 -4.47 5.42 -12.47
N GLU A 42 -3.98 6.65 -12.23
CA GLU A 42 -2.87 7.24 -12.98
C GLU A 42 -1.60 6.38 -12.85
N PHE A 43 -1.18 6.05 -11.61
CA PHE A 43 -0.03 5.18 -11.37
C PHE A 43 -0.16 3.81 -12.05
N LYS A 44 -1.30 3.15 -11.91
CA LYS A 44 -1.57 1.84 -12.50
C LYS A 44 -1.36 1.86 -14.01
N ASN A 45 -1.84 2.90 -14.68
CA ASN A 45 -1.86 3.01 -16.15
C ASN A 45 -0.61 3.66 -16.75
N ASP A 46 0.24 4.32 -15.94
CA ASP A 46 1.48 4.93 -16.43
C ASP A 46 2.54 3.85 -16.75
N PRO A 47 2.92 3.60 -18.01
CA PRO A 47 3.91 2.58 -18.37
C PRO A 47 5.30 2.89 -17.79
N ASP A 48 5.57 4.15 -17.49
CA ASP A 48 6.85 4.62 -16.99
C ASP A 48 6.98 4.60 -15.46
N ALA A 49 5.89 4.48 -14.72
CA ALA A 49 5.91 4.28 -13.27
C ALA A 49 5.87 2.77 -12.95
N TRP A 50 6.90 2.27 -12.26
CA TRP A 50 7.05 0.83 -11.99
C TRP A 50 6.85 0.47 -10.52
N VAL A 51 7.12 1.38 -9.60
CA VAL A 51 6.92 1.22 -8.16
C VAL A 51 6.37 2.53 -7.57
N ALA A 52 5.55 2.43 -6.52
CA ALA A 52 5.06 3.60 -5.80
C ALA A 52 5.52 3.59 -4.34
N ILE A 53 5.74 4.78 -3.78
CA ILE A 53 5.96 5.01 -2.35
C ILE A 53 4.80 5.87 -1.85
N LEU A 54 4.05 5.37 -0.88
CA LEU A 54 2.94 6.06 -0.21
C LEU A 54 3.38 6.55 1.16
N THR A 55 3.11 7.81 1.47
CA THR A 55 3.38 8.39 2.80
C THR A 55 2.33 9.44 3.18
N GLY A 56 2.38 9.94 4.40
CA GLY A 56 1.62 11.11 4.85
C GLY A 56 2.48 12.37 4.90
N ALA A 57 1.90 13.53 4.66
CA ALA A 57 2.61 14.80 4.84
C ALA A 57 2.94 15.05 6.32
N GLY A 58 4.11 15.63 6.57
CA GLY A 58 4.63 15.89 7.92
C GLY A 58 5.26 14.67 8.58
N ASP A 59 5.42 14.73 9.89
CA ASP A 59 6.11 13.72 10.72
C ASP A 59 5.22 13.07 11.79
N ARG A 60 3.93 13.47 11.86
CA ARG A 60 3.03 13.06 12.93
C ARG A 60 2.20 11.84 12.57
N ALA A 61 1.74 11.75 11.34
CA ALA A 61 0.84 10.69 10.91
C ALA A 61 1.05 10.31 9.44
N PHE A 62 1.06 9.03 9.18
CA PHE A 62 0.78 8.47 7.87
C PHE A 62 -0.69 8.73 7.50
N SER A 63 -1.60 8.27 8.34
CA SER A 63 -3.01 8.62 8.31
C SER A 63 -3.70 8.21 9.63
N ALA A 64 -4.52 9.10 10.17
CA ALA A 64 -5.39 8.79 11.31
C ALA A 64 -6.64 7.97 10.93
N GLY A 65 -6.80 7.60 9.65
CA GLY A 65 -7.93 6.83 9.15
C GLY A 65 -9.13 7.71 8.80
N ASN A 66 -10.33 7.20 9.06
CA ASN A 66 -11.56 7.90 8.71
C ASN A 66 -11.64 9.30 9.36
N ASP A 67 -12.05 10.29 8.58
CA ASP A 67 -12.28 11.66 9.05
C ASP A 67 -13.60 11.73 9.84
N LEU A 68 -13.52 11.42 11.14
CA LEU A 68 -14.69 11.40 12.03
C LEU A 68 -15.35 12.79 12.19
N LYS A 69 -14.56 13.86 12.01
CA LYS A 69 -15.12 15.22 12.04
C LYS A 69 -15.98 15.45 10.80
N TYR A 70 -15.47 15.14 9.63
CA TYR A 70 -16.24 15.17 8.38
C TYR A 70 -17.51 14.30 8.50
N GLN A 71 -17.39 13.10 9.05
CA GLN A 71 -18.51 12.19 9.27
C GLN A 71 -19.59 12.82 10.18
N ALA A 72 -19.18 13.44 11.27
CA ALA A 72 -20.11 14.08 12.21
C ALA A 72 -20.80 15.31 11.60
N GLU A 73 -20.07 16.13 10.86
CA GLU A 73 -20.59 17.33 10.18
C GLU A 73 -21.62 16.99 9.08
N HIS A 74 -21.46 15.84 8.42
CA HIS A 74 -22.31 15.42 7.31
C HIS A 74 -23.26 14.26 7.66
N ALA A 75 -23.45 13.96 8.96
CA ALA A 75 -24.21 12.80 9.43
C ALA A 75 -25.67 12.80 8.96
N SER A 76 -26.26 13.97 8.75
CA SER A 76 -27.66 14.13 8.28
C SER A 76 -27.80 14.12 6.76
N GLU A 77 -26.69 14.13 6.01
CA GLU A 77 -26.70 14.18 4.55
C GLU A 77 -26.73 12.77 3.95
N PRO A 78 -27.81 12.36 3.24
CA PRO A 78 -27.87 11.04 2.63
C PRO A 78 -26.70 10.81 1.65
N GLY A 79 -25.95 9.75 1.87
CA GLY A 79 -24.84 9.35 1.00
C GLY A 79 -23.54 10.15 1.16
N ALA A 80 -23.46 11.10 2.09
CA ALA A 80 -22.22 11.89 2.29
C ALA A 80 -21.01 11.03 2.69
N MET A 81 -21.23 9.89 3.34
CA MET A 81 -20.17 8.94 3.70
C MET A 81 -19.96 7.84 2.65
N THR A 82 -20.66 7.90 1.53
CA THR A 82 -20.52 6.91 0.47
C THR A 82 -19.24 7.18 -0.33
N ILE A 83 -18.33 6.23 -0.33
CA ILE A 83 -17.17 6.20 -1.22
C ILE A 83 -17.65 5.71 -2.58
N LYS A 84 -17.48 6.55 -3.61
CA LYS A 84 -18.03 6.29 -4.95
C LYS A 84 -17.10 5.49 -5.84
N ASN A 85 -15.80 5.54 -5.55
CA ASN A 85 -14.80 4.84 -6.34
C ASN A 85 -14.81 3.32 -6.06
N PRO A 86 -14.51 2.46 -7.05
CA PRO A 86 -14.49 1.01 -6.87
C PRO A 86 -13.35 0.51 -5.97
N GLY A 87 -12.27 1.29 -5.79
CA GLY A 87 -11.13 0.96 -4.94
C GLY A 87 -11.43 1.03 -3.44
N GLY A 88 -12.58 1.58 -3.05
CA GLY A 88 -12.98 1.70 -1.65
C GLY A 88 -12.21 2.75 -0.87
N PHE A 89 -12.06 2.56 0.43
CA PHE A 89 -11.39 3.51 1.31
C PHE A 89 -9.93 3.74 0.88
N GLY A 90 -9.54 5.01 0.74
CA GLY A 90 -8.21 5.36 0.23
C GLY A 90 -7.91 4.91 -1.20
N GLY A 91 -8.95 4.51 -1.96
CA GLY A 91 -8.84 4.09 -3.35
C GLY A 91 -8.16 2.73 -3.59
N THR A 92 -7.87 1.96 -2.53
CA THR A 92 -7.07 0.72 -2.65
C THR A 92 -7.59 -0.46 -1.84
N THR A 93 -8.50 -0.25 -0.90
CA THR A 93 -8.86 -1.28 0.07
C THR A 93 -9.89 -2.30 -0.43
N ALA A 94 -10.50 -2.06 -1.58
CA ALA A 94 -11.48 -2.95 -2.22
C ALA A 94 -10.99 -3.42 -3.60
N ASN A 95 -11.71 -3.14 -4.67
CA ASN A 95 -11.43 -3.62 -6.02
C ASN A 95 -10.28 -2.84 -6.70
N PHE A 96 -9.09 -2.92 -6.15
CA PHE A 96 -7.89 -2.30 -6.69
C PHE A 96 -6.92 -3.35 -7.22
N GLU A 97 -7.07 -3.70 -8.49
CA GLU A 97 -6.15 -4.62 -9.17
C GLU A 97 -4.95 -3.84 -9.73
N CYS A 98 -3.86 -3.82 -8.99
CA CYS A 98 -2.59 -3.24 -9.42
C CYS A 98 -1.44 -4.17 -9.07
N ASN A 99 -0.81 -4.74 -10.11
CA ASN A 99 0.32 -5.66 -9.94
C ASN A 99 1.67 -4.93 -9.83
N LYS A 100 1.69 -3.58 -9.87
CA LYS A 100 2.89 -2.80 -9.56
C LYS A 100 3.11 -2.75 -8.06
N PRO A 101 4.36 -2.84 -7.56
CA PRO A 101 4.67 -2.74 -6.16
C PRO A 101 4.32 -1.38 -5.55
N ILE A 102 3.83 -1.40 -4.31
CA ILE A 102 3.55 -0.21 -3.51
C ILE A 102 4.24 -0.38 -2.15
N ILE A 103 5.04 0.61 -1.77
CA ILE A 103 5.73 0.67 -0.49
C ILE A 103 5.03 1.71 0.39
N ALA A 104 4.60 1.33 1.58
CA ALA A 104 4.13 2.28 2.60
C ALA A 104 5.32 2.77 3.43
N ALA A 105 5.59 4.07 3.40
CA ALA A 105 6.53 4.76 4.28
C ALA A 105 5.74 5.42 5.42
N VAL A 106 5.61 4.69 6.54
CA VAL A 106 4.75 5.06 7.67
C VAL A 106 5.49 6.05 8.57
N ASN A 107 5.24 7.34 8.37
CA ASN A 107 5.91 8.48 9.00
C ASN A 107 5.36 8.86 10.38
N GLY A 108 4.48 8.06 10.99
CA GLY A 108 3.89 8.35 12.29
C GLY A 108 2.69 7.45 12.60
N PHE A 109 1.56 8.04 13.03
CA PHE A 109 0.35 7.27 13.29
C PHE A 109 -0.24 6.67 12.01
N ALA A 110 -0.43 5.35 11.99
CA ALA A 110 -1.23 4.61 11.01
C ALA A 110 -2.40 3.96 11.76
N MET A 111 -3.53 4.67 11.84
CA MET A 111 -4.66 4.29 12.67
C MET A 111 -5.90 3.99 11.85
N GLY A 112 -6.65 2.96 12.23
CA GLY A 112 -7.90 2.62 11.58
C GLY A 112 -7.71 2.42 10.07
N GLY A 113 -8.51 3.13 9.28
CA GLY A 113 -8.37 3.14 7.82
C GLY A 113 -6.98 3.50 7.33
N GLY A 114 -6.17 4.24 8.10
CA GLY A 114 -4.76 4.50 7.76
C GLY A 114 -3.91 3.23 7.81
N LEU A 115 -4.11 2.39 8.84
CA LEU A 115 -3.48 1.07 8.87
C LEU A 115 -4.04 0.18 7.76
N GLU A 116 -5.34 0.21 7.49
CA GLU A 116 -5.97 -0.60 6.44
C GLU A 116 -5.38 -0.33 5.05
N ILE A 117 -5.06 0.95 4.75
CA ILE A 117 -4.35 1.32 3.51
C ILE A 117 -2.90 0.80 3.53
N ALA A 118 -2.19 0.92 4.66
CA ALA A 118 -0.83 0.38 4.77
C ALA A 118 -0.81 -1.16 4.58
N LEU A 119 -1.84 -1.88 5.07
CA LEU A 119 -1.98 -3.34 4.89
C LEU A 119 -2.23 -3.76 3.42
N VAL A 120 -2.64 -2.86 2.55
CA VAL A 120 -2.76 -3.14 1.10
C VAL A 120 -1.44 -2.99 0.38
N CYS A 121 -0.51 -2.21 0.93
CA CYS A 121 0.83 -2.06 0.37
C CYS A 121 1.64 -3.35 0.51
N ASP A 122 2.57 -3.58 -0.42
CA ASP A 122 3.36 -4.82 -0.48
C ASP A 122 4.49 -4.84 0.55
N ILE A 123 5.02 -3.66 0.89
CA ILE A 123 6.13 -3.46 1.82
C ILE A 123 5.76 -2.30 2.74
N ILE A 124 6.03 -2.46 4.02
CA ILE A 124 5.81 -1.40 5.02
C ILE A 124 7.14 -1.08 5.70
N ILE A 125 7.56 0.17 5.60
CA ILE A 125 8.70 0.72 6.33
C ILE A 125 8.15 1.75 7.30
N ALA A 126 8.54 1.71 8.56
CA ALA A 126 8.00 2.60 9.58
C ALA A 126 9.09 3.45 10.24
N ALA A 127 8.75 4.70 10.54
CA ALA A 127 9.55 5.51 11.46
C ALA A 127 9.51 4.89 12.87
N ASP A 128 10.60 5.01 13.63
CA ASP A 128 10.79 4.40 14.95
C ASP A 128 9.72 4.82 15.98
N HIS A 129 9.21 6.05 15.86
CA HIS A 129 8.14 6.58 16.71
C HIS A 129 6.73 6.21 16.24
N ALA A 130 6.58 5.55 15.08
CA ALA A 130 5.27 5.23 14.51
C ALA A 130 4.45 4.32 15.42
N ARG A 131 3.12 4.45 15.29
CA ARG A 131 2.13 3.63 16.00
C ARG A 131 1.12 3.11 15.00
N LEU A 132 0.87 1.81 15.05
CA LEU A 132 -0.03 1.11 14.14
C LEU A 132 -1.18 0.49 14.93
N GLY A 133 -2.42 0.70 14.51
CA GLY A 133 -3.57 0.17 15.27
C GLY A 133 -4.90 0.27 14.54
N LEU A 134 -5.87 -0.51 15.05
CA LEU A 134 -7.26 -0.51 14.61
C LEU A 134 -8.15 -0.07 15.81
N PRO A 135 -8.25 1.25 16.07
CA PRO A 135 -8.94 1.76 17.25
C PRO A 135 -10.46 1.92 17.06
N GLU A 136 -11.03 1.48 15.95
CA GLU A 136 -12.44 1.64 15.58
C GLU A 136 -13.42 1.23 16.69
N PRO A 137 -13.19 0.16 17.49
CA PRO A 137 -14.11 -0.23 18.55
C PRO A 137 -14.32 0.86 19.63
N LYS A 138 -13.35 1.77 19.83
CA LYS A 138 -13.49 2.89 20.78
C LYS A 138 -14.54 3.93 20.37
N VAL A 139 -14.91 3.93 19.08
CA VAL A 139 -15.90 4.85 18.52
C VAL A 139 -17.11 4.12 17.95
N GLY A 140 -17.33 2.85 18.35
CA GLY A 140 -18.48 2.06 17.95
C GLY A 140 -18.44 1.57 16.51
N LEU A 141 -17.26 1.56 15.89
CA LEU A 141 -17.04 1.09 14.53
C LEU A 141 -16.19 -0.20 14.53
N PHE A 142 -15.94 -0.76 13.35
CA PHE A 142 -14.96 -1.81 13.14
C PHE A 142 -14.15 -1.52 11.86
N ALA A 143 -12.97 -2.10 11.73
CA ALA A 143 -12.06 -1.86 10.61
C ALA A 143 -12.58 -2.54 9.33
N ALA A 144 -13.61 -1.92 8.73
CA ALA A 144 -14.41 -2.47 7.63
C ALA A 144 -13.70 -2.39 6.26
N ALA A 145 -12.66 -1.56 6.14
CA ALA A 145 -11.89 -1.45 4.90
C ALA A 145 -10.85 -2.59 4.73
N GLY A 146 -11.08 -3.70 5.42
CA GLY A 146 -10.32 -4.94 5.31
C GLY A 146 -9.35 -5.21 6.45
N GLY A 147 -9.23 -4.33 7.44
CA GLY A 147 -8.32 -4.49 8.57
C GLY A 147 -8.59 -5.77 9.36
N VAL A 148 -9.85 -6.04 9.68
CA VAL A 148 -10.26 -7.27 10.40
C VAL A 148 -9.96 -8.56 9.63
N HIS A 149 -9.77 -8.47 8.33
CA HIS A 149 -9.50 -9.63 7.46
C HIS A 149 -8.00 -9.76 7.12
N ARG A 150 -7.32 -8.64 6.79
CA ARG A 150 -5.90 -8.65 6.41
C ARG A 150 -4.97 -8.84 7.60
N LEU A 151 -5.22 -8.11 8.70
CA LEU A 151 -4.33 -8.15 9.85
C LEU A 151 -4.11 -9.56 10.41
N PRO A 152 -5.16 -10.39 10.68
CA PRO A 152 -4.95 -11.75 11.20
C PRO A 152 -4.24 -12.68 10.23
N ARG A 153 -4.29 -12.42 8.93
CA ARG A 153 -3.54 -13.18 7.92
C ARG A 153 -2.06 -12.85 7.92
N MET A 154 -1.70 -11.63 8.33
CA MET A 154 -0.31 -11.15 8.34
C MET A 154 0.41 -11.48 9.65
N ILE A 155 -0.21 -11.21 10.81
CA ILE A 155 0.46 -11.35 12.13
C ILE A 155 -0.05 -12.51 12.97
N GLY A 156 -0.97 -13.30 12.43
CA GLY A 156 -1.61 -14.41 13.11
C GLY A 156 -2.77 -13.99 14.01
N LEU A 157 -3.69 -14.93 14.21
CA LEU A 157 -5.00 -14.65 14.85
C LEU A 157 -4.90 -14.01 16.24
N LYS A 158 -4.03 -14.54 17.13
CA LYS A 158 -3.99 -14.09 18.53
C LYS A 158 -3.45 -12.66 18.68
N ARG A 159 -2.41 -12.29 17.93
CA ARG A 159 -1.88 -10.92 17.91
C ARG A 159 -2.91 -9.93 17.34
N ALA A 160 -3.53 -10.30 16.21
CA ALA A 160 -4.57 -9.49 15.60
C ALA A 160 -5.79 -9.28 16.51
N MET A 161 -6.29 -10.35 17.15
CA MET A 161 -7.40 -10.24 18.11
C MET A 161 -7.05 -9.37 19.31
N GLY A 162 -5.83 -9.48 19.86
CA GLY A 162 -5.35 -8.61 20.91
C GLY A 162 -5.41 -7.13 20.51
N MET A 163 -4.95 -6.81 19.32
CA MET A 163 -4.94 -5.45 18.77
C MET A 163 -6.36 -4.92 18.49
N ILE A 164 -7.18 -5.72 17.80
CA ILE A 164 -8.54 -5.34 17.39
C ILE A 164 -9.46 -5.19 18.60
N LEU A 165 -9.52 -6.18 19.49
CA LEU A 165 -10.50 -6.19 20.59
C LEU A 165 -10.16 -5.20 21.69
N THR A 166 -8.88 -4.91 21.92
CA THR A 166 -8.47 -3.90 22.90
C THR A 166 -8.38 -2.50 22.32
N ALA A 167 -8.41 -2.38 20.98
CA ALA A 167 -8.20 -1.14 20.26
C ALA A 167 -6.91 -0.40 20.68
N LYS A 168 -5.88 -1.16 21.11
CA LYS A 168 -4.57 -0.63 21.51
C LYS A 168 -3.61 -0.69 20.33
N PRO A 169 -2.98 0.43 19.96
CA PRO A 169 -1.94 0.43 18.93
C PRO A 169 -0.68 -0.25 19.45
N VAL A 170 0.11 -0.75 18.50
CA VAL A 170 1.46 -1.28 18.73
C VAL A 170 2.52 -0.27 18.30
N THR A 171 3.72 -0.42 18.82
CA THR A 171 4.89 0.36 18.37
C THR A 171 5.39 -0.17 17.03
N ALA A 172 6.17 0.64 16.31
CA ALA A 172 6.85 0.20 15.09
C ALA A 172 7.73 -1.04 15.35
N GLN A 173 8.45 -1.06 16.48
CA GLN A 173 9.30 -2.18 16.87
C GLN A 173 8.49 -3.47 17.12
N GLN A 174 7.36 -3.39 17.82
CA GLN A 174 6.48 -4.55 18.00
C GLN A 174 5.89 -5.03 16.66
N ALA A 175 5.56 -4.10 15.77
CA ALA A 175 5.07 -4.42 14.43
C ALA A 175 6.15 -5.15 13.59
N LEU A 176 7.42 -4.77 13.71
CA LEU A 176 8.56 -5.46 13.10
C LEU A 176 8.71 -6.89 13.67
N GLU A 177 8.69 -7.04 15.00
CA GLU A 177 8.79 -8.34 15.66
C GLU A 177 7.64 -9.30 15.28
N TRP A 178 6.48 -8.73 14.92
CA TRP A 178 5.31 -9.50 14.49
C TRP A 178 5.29 -9.80 12.98
N GLY A 179 6.24 -9.26 12.23
CA GLY A 179 6.29 -9.40 10.77
C GLY A 179 5.27 -8.56 10.03
N LEU A 180 4.71 -7.52 10.68
CA LEU A 180 3.80 -6.57 10.04
C LEU A 180 4.54 -5.49 9.26
N VAL A 181 5.73 -5.11 9.70
CA VAL A 181 6.60 -4.09 9.13
C VAL A 181 7.90 -4.74 8.69
N ASN A 182 8.42 -4.35 7.53
CA ASN A 182 9.64 -4.92 6.95
C ASN A 182 10.91 -4.30 7.55
N GLU A 183 10.86 -3.00 7.88
CA GLU A 183 12.02 -2.29 8.44
C GLU A 183 11.55 -1.12 9.31
N VAL A 184 12.28 -0.84 10.40
CA VAL A 184 12.06 0.32 11.28
C VAL A 184 13.31 1.17 11.29
N VAL A 185 13.15 2.47 11.02
CA VAL A 185 14.26 3.42 10.89
C VAL A 185 13.94 4.74 11.59
N PRO A 186 14.94 5.56 11.95
CA PRO A 186 14.69 6.93 12.37
C PRO A 186 13.89 7.71 11.32
N MET A 187 13.00 8.62 11.75
CA MET A 187 12.14 9.39 10.83
C MET A 187 12.93 10.06 9.68
N LYS A 188 14.10 10.61 9.99
CA LYS A 188 14.95 11.27 8.99
C LYS A 188 15.42 10.35 7.85
N ASP A 189 15.46 9.04 8.10
CA ASP A 189 15.95 8.03 7.16
C ASP A 189 14.79 7.29 6.45
N LEU A 190 13.52 7.59 6.80
CA LEU A 190 12.35 6.86 6.32
C LEU A 190 12.24 6.87 4.79
N MET A 191 12.25 8.05 4.18
CA MET A 191 12.09 8.17 2.73
C MET A 191 13.29 7.61 1.96
N SER A 192 14.51 7.84 2.42
CA SER A 192 15.71 7.28 1.79
C SER A 192 15.74 5.75 1.88
N THR A 193 15.21 5.17 2.96
CA THR A 193 15.05 3.71 3.07
C THR A 193 13.97 3.20 2.13
N ALA A 194 12.82 3.86 2.02
CA ALA A 194 11.79 3.50 1.05
C ALA A 194 12.30 3.57 -0.39
N GLU A 195 13.08 4.60 -0.72
CA GLU A 195 13.74 4.74 -2.03
C GLU A 195 14.78 3.63 -2.29
N LYS A 196 15.53 3.22 -1.26
CA LYS A 196 16.45 2.07 -1.36
C LYS A 196 15.70 0.78 -1.72
N TRP A 197 14.59 0.48 -1.04
CA TRP A 197 13.73 -0.65 -1.36
C TRP A 197 13.14 -0.56 -2.78
N ALA A 198 12.66 0.63 -3.17
CA ALA A 198 12.16 0.87 -4.53
C ALA A 198 13.25 0.64 -5.58
N ASN A 199 14.47 1.12 -5.38
CA ASN A 199 15.57 0.91 -6.31
C ASN A 199 15.98 -0.57 -6.41
N GLN A 200 15.97 -1.33 -5.32
CA GLN A 200 16.19 -2.78 -5.36
C GLN A 200 15.13 -3.50 -6.20
N ILE A 201 13.86 -3.05 -6.12
CA ILE A 201 12.79 -3.56 -6.99
C ILE A 201 13.06 -3.21 -8.45
N LEU A 202 13.55 -1.99 -8.73
CA LEU A 202 13.84 -1.53 -10.09
C LEU A 202 15.04 -2.23 -10.75
N GLU A 203 15.92 -2.88 -9.98
CA GLU A 203 16.97 -3.75 -10.49
C GLU A 203 16.41 -5.04 -11.12
N CYS A 204 15.19 -5.43 -10.73
CA CYS A 204 14.52 -6.64 -11.22
C CYS A 204 13.64 -6.36 -12.44
N GLY A 205 13.40 -7.37 -13.27
CA GLY A 205 12.51 -7.27 -14.41
C GLY A 205 11.08 -6.89 -14.01
N PRO A 206 10.55 -5.76 -14.51
CA PRO A 206 9.25 -5.23 -14.04
C PRO A 206 8.08 -6.17 -14.32
N LEU A 207 8.11 -6.94 -15.41
CA LEU A 207 7.07 -7.93 -15.67
C LEU A 207 7.18 -9.15 -14.75
N SER A 208 8.41 -9.55 -14.39
CA SER A 208 8.64 -10.62 -13.40
C SER A 208 8.11 -10.22 -12.02
N ILE A 209 8.33 -8.97 -11.60
CA ILE A 209 7.78 -8.42 -10.35
C ILE A 209 6.25 -8.44 -10.37
N ARG A 210 5.63 -7.97 -11.46
CA ARG A 210 4.16 -7.95 -11.60
C ARG A 210 3.56 -9.35 -11.61
N ALA A 211 4.20 -10.29 -12.33
CA ALA A 211 3.80 -11.70 -12.36
C ALA A 211 3.90 -12.34 -10.96
N SER A 212 4.99 -12.08 -10.26
CA SER A 212 5.21 -12.60 -8.90
C SER A 212 4.16 -12.06 -7.92
N LYS A 213 3.90 -10.73 -7.93
CA LYS A 213 2.88 -10.11 -7.07
C LYS A 213 1.49 -10.69 -7.34
N GLU A 214 1.07 -10.77 -8.61
CA GLU A 214 -0.23 -11.34 -8.96
C GLU A 214 -0.34 -12.80 -8.50
N SER A 215 0.68 -13.61 -8.79
CA SER A 215 0.68 -15.03 -8.44
C SER A 215 0.63 -15.25 -6.94
N VAL A 216 1.37 -14.45 -6.15
CA VAL A 216 1.32 -14.52 -4.68
C VAL A 216 -0.06 -14.13 -4.17
N MET A 217 -0.57 -12.96 -4.57
CA MET A 217 -1.82 -12.41 -4.00
C MET A 217 -3.04 -13.27 -4.35
N LYS A 218 -3.16 -13.72 -5.59
CA LYS A 218 -4.26 -14.58 -6.03
C LYS A 218 -4.07 -16.03 -5.56
N GLY A 219 -2.83 -16.51 -5.56
CA GLY A 219 -2.51 -17.88 -5.15
C GLY A 219 -2.73 -18.16 -3.66
N LEU A 220 -2.62 -17.14 -2.79
CA LEU A 220 -2.92 -17.30 -1.36
C LEU A 220 -4.38 -17.68 -1.05
N GLU A 221 -5.29 -17.47 -1.99
CA GLU A 221 -6.72 -17.87 -1.88
C GLU A 221 -7.00 -19.26 -2.47
N MET A 222 -5.95 -19.93 -3.01
CA MET A 222 -6.08 -21.19 -3.74
C MET A 222 -5.30 -22.31 -3.05
N LYS A 223 -5.58 -23.57 -3.41
CA LYS A 223 -4.67 -24.68 -3.08
C LYS A 223 -3.39 -24.55 -3.88
N VAL A 224 -2.25 -24.92 -3.30
CA VAL A 224 -0.93 -24.70 -3.92
C VAL A 224 -0.83 -25.27 -5.34
N LEU A 225 -1.31 -26.50 -5.58
CA LEU A 225 -1.27 -27.11 -6.91
C LEU A 225 -2.17 -26.39 -7.91
N ASP A 226 -3.34 -25.92 -7.47
CA ASP A 226 -4.24 -25.15 -8.32
C ASP A 226 -3.64 -23.77 -8.66
N ALA A 227 -3.00 -23.11 -7.68
CA ALA A 227 -2.29 -21.86 -7.89
C ALA A 227 -1.13 -22.00 -8.88
N MET A 228 -0.34 -23.11 -8.78
CA MET A 228 0.76 -23.38 -9.72
C MET A 228 0.29 -23.62 -11.16
N ALA A 229 -0.92 -24.13 -11.35
CA ALA A 229 -1.52 -24.40 -12.66
C ALA A 229 -2.33 -23.19 -13.21
N ALA A 230 -2.59 -22.18 -12.39
CA ALA A 230 -3.45 -21.06 -12.77
C ALA A 230 -2.77 -20.14 -13.82
N PRO A 231 -3.49 -19.76 -14.90
CA PRO A 231 -2.97 -18.88 -15.93
C PRO A 231 -3.11 -17.41 -15.51
N PHE A 232 -2.30 -16.95 -14.57
CA PHE A 232 -2.32 -15.56 -14.13
C PHE A 232 -1.91 -14.60 -15.28
N PRO A 233 -2.71 -13.58 -15.62
CA PRO A 233 -2.47 -12.71 -16.78
C PRO A 233 -1.08 -12.05 -16.80
N ALA A 234 -0.57 -11.58 -15.65
CA ALA A 234 0.76 -10.96 -15.61
C ALA A 234 1.89 -11.99 -15.84
N ALA A 235 1.71 -13.24 -15.36
CA ALA A 235 2.65 -14.33 -15.65
C ALA A 235 2.61 -14.71 -17.13
N MET A 236 1.43 -14.76 -17.74
CA MET A 236 1.30 -15.03 -19.17
C MET A 236 1.95 -13.94 -20.03
N ALA A 237 1.80 -12.67 -19.66
CA ALA A 237 2.44 -11.55 -20.34
C ALA A 237 3.97 -11.61 -20.27
N LEU A 238 4.53 -12.08 -19.12
CA LEU A 238 5.98 -12.27 -18.95
C LEU A 238 6.54 -13.28 -19.97
N TRP A 239 5.85 -14.40 -20.21
CA TRP A 239 6.34 -15.47 -21.10
C TRP A 239 6.49 -15.06 -22.55
N THR A 240 5.89 -13.95 -23.00
CA THR A 240 5.98 -13.44 -24.37
C THR A 240 6.74 -12.11 -24.46
N SER A 241 7.39 -11.68 -23.38
CA SER A 241 8.02 -10.35 -23.27
C SER A 241 9.45 -10.29 -23.80
N GLU A 242 9.90 -9.09 -24.16
CA GLU A 242 11.31 -8.82 -24.46
C GLU A 242 12.21 -9.01 -23.23
N ASP A 243 11.69 -8.70 -22.04
CA ASP A 243 12.42 -8.82 -20.77
C ASP A 243 12.75 -10.27 -20.41
N LEU A 244 11.93 -11.25 -20.87
CA LEU A 244 12.22 -12.69 -20.71
C LEU A 244 13.52 -13.11 -21.43
N ILE A 245 13.82 -12.46 -22.54
CA ILE A 245 15.04 -12.71 -23.35
C ILE A 245 16.21 -11.92 -22.78
N GLU A 246 15.98 -10.65 -22.42
CA GLU A 246 17.02 -9.74 -21.94
C GLU A 246 17.68 -10.23 -20.64
N GLY A 247 16.90 -10.74 -19.69
CA GLY A 247 17.42 -11.18 -18.40
C GLY A 247 18.52 -12.25 -18.52
N PRO A 248 18.25 -13.42 -19.09
CA PRO A 248 19.24 -14.47 -19.32
C PRO A 248 20.42 -14.03 -20.19
N LEU A 249 20.17 -13.19 -21.21
CA LEU A 249 21.21 -12.67 -22.09
C LEU A 249 22.17 -11.74 -21.35
N ALA A 250 21.66 -10.80 -20.56
CA ALA A 250 22.46 -9.89 -19.75
C ALA A 250 23.30 -10.67 -18.73
N PHE A 251 22.69 -11.67 -18.06
CA PHE A 251 23.39 -12.54 -17.12
C PHE A 251 24.56 -13.31 -17.79
N ALA A 252 24.33 -13.93 -18.96
CA ALA A 252 25.35 -14.65 -19.70
C ALA A 252 26.50 -13.73 -20.18
N GLN A 253 26.16 -12.47 -20.53
CA GLN A 253 27.11 -11.45 -20.94
C GLN A 253 27.78 -10.70 -19.77
N LYS A 254 27.42 -10.99 -18.53
CA LYS A 254 27.94 -10.32 -17.32
C LYS A 254 27.76 -8.80 -17.35
N ARG A 255 26.65 -8.33 -17.87
CA ARG A 255 26.28 -6.91 -17.91
C ARG A 255 24.96 -6.66 -17.17
N PRO A 256 24.70 -5.43 -16.74
CA PRO A 256 23.38 -5.05 -16.22
C PRO A 256 22.30 -5.25 -17.29
N PRO A 257 21.11 -5.75 -16.91
CA PRO A 257 19.97 -5.86 -17.80
C PRO A 257 19.39 -4.49 -18.15
N GLN A 258 18.79 -4.39 -19.34
CA GLN A 258 18.10 -3.19 -19.83
C GLN A 258 16.62 -3.49 -19.95
N TRP A 259 15.91 -3.46 -18.81
CA TRP A 259 14.50 -3.76 -18.75
C TRP A 259 13.64 -2.78 -19.53
N LYS A 260 12.67 -3.29 -20.28
CA LYS A 260 11.75 -2.50 -21.09
C LYS A 260 10.32 -2.52 -20.59
N GLY A 261 9.96 -3.53 -19.77
CA GLY A 261 8.63 -3.68 -19.21
C GLY A 261 7.56 -4.09 -20.23
N ARG A 262 7.99 -4.72 -21.30
CA ARG A 262 7.12 -5.17 -22.41
C ARG A 262 7.62 -6.45 -23.05
#